data_8d8b834a4c18c5b0a09133af93e38d0b
#
_entry.id   8d8b834a4c18c5b0a09133af93e38d0b
#
_cell.length_a   1.000
_cell.length_b   1.000
_cell.length_c   1.000
_cell.angle_alpha   90.00
_cell.angle_beta   90.00
_cell.angle_gamma   90.00
#
_symmetry.space_group_name_H-M   'P 1'
#
loop_
_entity.id
_entity.type
_entity.pdbx_description
1 polymer ?
#
loop_
_entity_poly.entity_id
_entity_poly.type
_entity_poly.pdbx_seq_one_letter_code
_entity_poly.pdbx_strand_id
1 'polypeptide(L)'
;PPYGARAETAHVLMKVETHNHPTAISPFAGAATGAGGEIRDEGATGRGARPKAGVTGFSVSNLHLPGTDEPWERDPVGKPEHIAGALAIMTEGPLGGAAFNNEFGRPNLGGYFRVFEQTVAGLRRGYHKPIMIAGGLGAISADQVKKQAFGPGTLLVQLGGPGMRIGMGGGAASSMAAGTNTAALDFD
;
A
#
# COMPACT_ATOMS: atom_id res chain seq x y z
N PRO A 1 -13.77 6.54 -36.46
CA PRO A 1 -12.93 7.68 -36.78
C PRO A 1 -11.47 7.25 -36.76
N PRO A 2 -10.61 7.85 -37.62
CA PRO A 2 -9.20 7.54 -37.60
C PRO A 2 -8.58 7.96 -36.27
N TYR A 3 -7.53 7.26 -35.84
CA TYR A 3 -6.76 7.66 -34.68
C TYR A 3 -6.13 9.04 -34.93
N GLY A 4 -6.26 9.94 -33.95
CA GLY A 4 -5.74 11.29 -34.04
C GLY A 4 -5.43 11.85 -32.64
N ALA A 5 -4.51 12.78 -32.57
CA ALA A 5 -4.20 13.53 -31.36
C ALA A 5 -5.28 14.61 -31.14
N ARG A 6 -5.75 14.72 -29.90
CA ARG A 6 -6.65 15.78 -29.46
C ARG A 6 -6.02 16.44 -28.23
N ALA A 7 -5.90 17.76 -28.29
CA ALA A 7 -5.53 18.55 -27.12
C ALA A 7 -6.68 18.62 -26.13
N GLU A 8 -6.42 18.34 -24.85
CA GLU A 8 -7.37 18.48 -23.76
C GLU A 8 -6.69 19.07 -22.52
N THR A 9 -7.46 19.73 -21.68
CA THR A 9 -6.98 20.13 -20.36
C THR A 9 -7.18 18.95 -19.41
N ALA A 10 -6.07 18.42 -18.88
CA ALA A 10 -6.09 17.35 -17.90
C ALA A 10 -5.41 17.81 -16.61
N HIS A 11 -5.94 17.32 -15.47
CA HIS A 11 -5.33 17.50 -14.18
C HIS A 11 -4.56 16.23 -13.80
N VAL A 12 -3.41 16.43 -13.17
CA VAL A 12 -2.62 15.34 -12.60
C VAL A 12 -3.23 14.94 -11.26
N LEU A 13 -3.36 13.65 -11.06
CA LEU A 13 -3.75 13.03 -9.79
C LEU A 13 -2.51 12.42 -9.14
N MET A 14 -2.43 12.55 -7.84
CA MET A 14 -1.41 11.87 -7.03
C MET A 14 -2.06 11.36 -5.75
N LYS A 15 -1.73 10.13 -5.41
CA LYS A 15 -2.11 9.50 -4.14
C LYS A 15 -0.88 8.81 -3.56
N VAL A 16 -0.70 8.94 -2.26
CA VAL A 16 0.27 8.16 -1.51
C VAL A 16 -0.29 7.87 -0.13
N GLU A 17 -0.11 6.64 0.33
CA GLU A 17 -0.49 6.21 1.66
C GLU A 17 0.44 5.10 2.15
N THR A 18 0.43 4.86 3.46
CA THR A 18 1.13 3.74 4.06
C THR A 18 0.19 2.57 4.28
N HIS A 19 0.69 1.35 4.04
CA HIS A 19 -0.03 0.11 4.31
C HIS A 19 0.82 -0.84 5.14
N ASN A 20 1.19 -0.38 6.33
CA ASN A 20 2.24 -0.98 7.15
C ASN A 20 1.82 -2.29 7.80
N HIS A 21 0.71 -2.28 8.54
CA HIS A 21 0.29 -3.42 9.34
C HIS A 21 -0.07 -4.65 8.52
N PRO A 22 -0.92 -4.55 7.49
CA PRO A 22 -1.21 -5.70 6.64
C PRO A 22 0.03 -6.27 5.94
N THR A 23 0.97 -5.40 5.52
CA THR A 23 2.23 -5.82 4.93
C THR A 23 3.15 -6.52 5.95
N ALA A 24 3.11 -6.11 7.22
CA ALA A 24 3.85 -6.76 8.29
C ALA A 24 3.35 -8.18 8.57
N ILE A 25 2.04 -8.41 8.50
CA ILE A 25 1.43 -9.71 8.78
C ILE A 25 1.55 -10.64 7.58
N SER A 26 1.24 -10.16 6.39
CA SER A 26 1.24 -10.92 5.14
C SER A 26 1.87 -10.08 4.03
N PRO A 27 3.19 -10.13 3.83
CA PRO A 27 3.90 -9.19 3.00
C PRO A 27 3.38 -9.07 1.58
N PHE A 28 3.17 -10.20 0.90
CA PHE A 28 2.64 -10.21 -0.48
C PHE A 28 1.21 -9.65 -0.54
N ALA A 29 0.29 -10.25 0.22
CA ALA A 29 -1.12 -9.88 0.19
C ALA A 29 -1.35 -8.46 0.73
N GLY A 30 -0.65 -8.09 1.81
CA GLY A 30 -0.72 -6.76 2.40
C GLY A 30 -0.24 -5.67 1.45
N ALA A 31 0.89 -5.87 0.78
CA ALA A 31 1.38 -4.90 -0.20
C ALA A 31 0.50 -4.85 -1.46
N ALA A 32 -0.05 -5.98 -1.90
CA ALA A 32 -1.00 -6.03 -3.00
C ALA A 32 -2.25 -5.20 -2.70
N THR A 33 -2.85 -5.39 -1.53
CA THR A 33 -4.04 -4.60 -1.13
C THR A 33 -3.72 -3.14 -0.88
N GLY A 34 -2.50 -2.81 -0.45
CA GLY A 34 -2.03 -1.43 -0.39
C GLY A 34 -2.02 -0.74 -1.75
N ALA A 35 -1.47 -1.40 -2.76
CA ALA A 35 -1.52 -0.92 -4.14
C ALA A 35 -2.96 -0.80 -4.65
N GLY A 36 -3.83 -1.78 -4.34
CA GLY A 36 -5.24 -1.73 -4.69
C GLY A 36 -6.00 -0.58 -4.03
N GLY A 37 -5.70 -0.27 -2.77
CA GLY A 37 -6.27 0.85 -2.04
C GLY A 37 -5.91 2.21 -2.65
N GLU A 38 -4.69 2.37 -3.06
CA GLU A 38 -4.22 3.56 -3.76
C GLU A 38 -4.95 3.74 -5.11
N ILE A 39 -5.04 2.68 -5.91
CA ILE A 39 -5.79 2.67 -7.18
C ILE A 39 -7.26 3.04 -6.96
N ARG A 40 -7.88 2.48 -5.95
CA ARG A 40 -9.28 2.76 -5.59
C ARG A 40 -9.50 4.23 -5.32
N ASP A 41 -8.66 4.85 -4.50
CA ASP A 41 -8.80 6.24 -4.10
C ASP A 41 -8.55 7.19 -5.27
N GLU A 42 -7.53 6.90 -6.07
CA GLU A 42 -7.25 7.66 -7.27
C GLU A 42 -8.38 7.54 -8.30
N GLY A 43 -8.85 6.32 -8.56
CA GLY A 43 -9.94 6.03 -9.49
C GLY A 43 -11.29 6.60 -9.06
N ALA A 44 -11.52 6.80 -7.77
CA ALA A 44 -12.74 7.40 -7.23
C ALA A 44 -12.81 8.92 -7.39
N THR A 45 -11.74 9.58 -7.85
CA THR A 45 -11.68 11.02 -8.04
C THR A 45 -12.54 11.43 -9.25
N GLY A 46 -13.45 12.37 -9.05
CA GLY A 46 -14.32 12.89 -10.12
C GLY A 46 -15.20 11.80 -10.77
N ARG A 47 -15.25 11.76 -12.10
CA ARG A 47 -16.09 10.87 -12.90
C ARG A 47 -15.33 10.02 -13.91
N GLY A 48 -14.05 10.28 -14.10
CA GLY A 48 -13.27 9.63 -15.14
C GLY A 48 -11.77 9.67 -14.85
N ALA A 49 -11.41 9.59 -13.60
CA ALA A 49 -10.01 9.46 -13.19
C ALA A 49 -9.38 8.18 -13.75
N ARG A 50 -8.13 8.29 -14.18
CA ARG A 50 -7.39 7.21 -14.82
C ARG A 50 -6.04 7.04 -14.12
N PRO A 51 -5.91 6.09 -13.18
CA PRO A 51 -4.62 5.71 -12.63
C PRO A 51 -3.66 5.26 -13.73
N LYS A 52 -2.45 5.81 -13.78
CA LYS A 52 -1.49 5.60 -14.88
C LYS A 52 -0.26 4.82 -14.48
N ALA A 53 0.26 5.07 -13.32
CA ALA A 53 1.45 4.39 -12.81
C ALA A 53 1.40 4.29 -11.30
N GLY A 54 1.82 3.16 -10.76
CA GLY A 54 1.99 2.94 -9.32
C GLY A 54 3.45 3.04 -8.92
N VAL A 55 3.67 3.27 -7.63
CA VAL A 55 4.98 3.23 -7.00
C VAL A 55 4.84 2.57 -5.63
N THR A 56 5.81 1.73 -5.27
CA THR A 56 5.87 1.13 -3.93
C THR A 56 7.24 1.37 -3.31
N GLY A 57 7.25 1.58 -2.00
CA GLY A 57 8.48 1.77 -1.23
C GLY A 57 8.41 1.03 0.10
N PHE A 58 9.55 0.54 0.58
CA PHE A 58 9.62 -0.28 1.78
C PHE A 58 10.75 0.19 2.69
N SER A 59 10.45 0.28 3.98
CA SER A 59 11.45 0.47 5.03
C SER A 59 11.29 -0.60 6.09
N VAL A 60 12.38 -1.27 6.41
CA VAL A 60 12.43 -2.36 7.39
C VAL A 60 13.65 -2.22 8.30
N SER A 61 13.69 -2.96 9.39
CA SER A 61 14.89 -3.13 10.22
C SER A 61 15.90 -4.07 9.55
N ASN A 62 16.95 -4.45 10.26
CA ASN A 62 18.01 -5.32 9.75
C ASN A 62 17.47 -6.61 9.11
N LEU A 63 18.05 -6.98 7.98
CA LEU A 63 17.57 -8.11 7.16
C LEU A 63 17.96 -9.47 7.71
N HIS A 64 19.09 -9.57 8.40
CA HIS A 64 19.68 -10.84 8.84
C HIS A 64 19.76 -11.86 7.70
N LEU A 65 20.49 -11.50 6.64
CA LEU A 65 20.62 -12.34 5.45
C LEU A 65 21.24 -13.70 5.82
N PRO A 66 20.66 -14.81 5.35
CA PRO A 66 21.24 -16.14 5.62
C PRO A 66 22.68 -16.25 5.11
N GLY A 67 23.56 -16.75 5.94
CA GLY A 67 24.97 -16.95 5.60
C GLY A 67 25.85 -15.71 5.72
N THR A 68 25.34 -14.58 6.22
CA THR A 68 26.14 -13.39 6.55
C THR A 68 26.25 -13.21 8.06
N ASP A 69 27.33 -12.59 8.52
CA ASP A 69 27.56 -12.16 9.90
C ASP A 69 27.96 -10.69 9.90
N GLU A 70 26.95 -9.85 9.74
CA GLU A 70 27.17 -8.41 9.66
C GLU A 70 27.34 -7.81 11.06
N PRO A 71 28.42 -7.04 11.31
CA PRO A 71 28.71 -6.53 12.65
C PRO A 71 27.63 -5.59 13.21
N TRP A 72 26.84 -4.96 12.34
CA TRP A 72 25.72 -4.09 12.77
C TRP A 72 24.40 -4.85 13.02
N GLU A 73 24.34 -6.15 12.69
CA GLU A 73 23.16 -6.99 12.89
C GLU A 73 23.25 -7.86 14.15
N ARG A 74 24.29 -7.66 14.95
CA ARG A 74 24.43 -8.31 16.26
C ARG A 74 23.39 -7.74 17.21
N ASP A 75 22.95 -8.54 18.16
CA ASP A 75 21.93 -8.18 19.16
C ASP A 75 20.56 -7.85 18.55
N PRO A 76 19.89 -8.79 17.89
CA PRO A 76 18.60 -8.56 17.28
C PRO A 76 17.53 -8.17 18.32
N VAL A 77 16.70 -7.18 17.99
CA VAL A 77 15.57 -6.75 18.84
C VAL A 77 14.48 -7.82 18.92
N GLY A 78 14.41 -8.70 17.92
CA GLY A 78 13.32 -9.64 17.78
C GLY A 78 12.06 -9.01 17.16
N LYS A 79 11.01 -9.80 17.09
CA LYS A 79 9.72 -9.40 16.55
C LYS A 79 8.58 -10.21 17.16
N PRO A 80 7.34 -9.71 17.18
CA PRO A 80 6.16 -10.53 17.47
C PRO A 80 6.06 -11.72 16.50
N GLU A 81 5.55 -12.86 16.99
CA GLU A 81 5.49 -14.09 16.20
C GLU A 81 4.65 -13.94 14.92
N HIS A 82 3.53 -13.22 14.99
CA HIS A 82 2.61 -13.00 13.88
C HIS A 82 3.08 -11.99 12.84
N ILE A 83 4.21 -11.32 13.05
CA ILE A 83 4.79 -10.37 12.10
C ILE A 83 5.91 -11.05 11.30
N ALA A 84 5.89 -10.87 10.00
CA ALA A 84 6.92 -11.36 9.10
C ALA A 84 8.29 -10.70 9.37
N GLY A 85 9.37 -11.43 9.11
CA GLY A 85 10.71 -10.88 9.21
C GLY A 85 11.00 -9.81 8.16
N ALA A 86 11.97 -8.95 8.44
CA ALA A 86 12.36 -7.85 7.54
C ALA A 86 12.71 -8.35 6.12
N LEU A 87 13.45 -9.46 6.02
CA LEU A 87 13.82 -10.06 4.74
C LEU A 87 12.59 -10.52 3.95
N ALA A 88 11.64 -11.20 4.59
CA ALA A 88 10.42 -11.65 3.94
C ALA A 88 9.60 -10.45 3.40
N ILE A 89 9.49 -9.37 4.17
CA ILE A 89 8.80 -8.16 3.75
C ILE A 89 9.48 -7.54 2.52
N MET A 90 10.81 -7.48 2.51
CA MET A 90 11.56 -6.90 1.40
C MET A 90 11.58 -7.76 0.13
N THR A 91 11.37 -9.05 0.25
CA THR A 91 11.32 -9.97 -0.90
C THR A 91 9.91 -10.16 -1.44
N GLU A 92 8.92 -10.29 -0.58
CA GLU A 92 7.55 -10.61 -0.97
C GLU A 92 6.67 -9.37 -1.18
N GLY A 93 6.85 -8.33 -0.37
CA GLY A 93 6.06 -7.10 -0.45
C GLY A 93 6.09 -6.44 -1.83
N PRO A 94 7.27 -6.22 -2.43
CA PRO A 94 7.38 -5.65 -3.78
C PRO A 94 6.68 -6.49 -4.85
N LEU A 95 6.73 -7.81 -4.73
CA LEU A 95 6.04 -8.73 -5.64
C LEU A 95 4.52 -8.58 -5.53
N GLY A 96 4.01 -8.44 -4.31
CA GLY A 96 2.58 -8.21 -4.08
C GLY A 96 2.08 -6.90 -4.71
N GLY A 97 2.78 -5.80 -4.47
CA GLY A 97 2.46 -4.51 -5.07
C GLY A 97 2.52 -4.54 -6.60
N ALA A 98 3.56 -5.18 -7.15
CA ALA A 98 3.72 -5.35 -8.59
C ALA A 98 2.61 -6.23 -9.20
N ALA A 99 2.23 -7.34 -8.54
CA ALA A 99 1.19 -8.24 -9.00
C ALA A 99 -0.15 -7.53 -9.15
N PHE A 100 -0.57 -6.74 -8.15
CA PHE A 100 -1.83 -6.00 -8.22
C PHE A 100 -1.82 -4.96 -9.34
N ASN A 101 -0.74 -4.21 -9.50
CA ASN A 101 -0.60 -3.26 -10.59
C ASN A 101 -0.63 -3.94 -11.96
N ASN A 102 0.00 -5.11 -12.08
CA ASN A 102 0.00 -5.90 -13.32
C ASN A 102 -1.40 -6.38 -13.70
N GLU A 103 -2.19 -6.89 -12.73
CA GLU A 103 -3.59 -7.28 -12.97
C GLU A 103 -4.45 -6.09 -13.38
N PHE A 104 -4.26 -4.94 -12.75
CA PHE A 104 -4.96 -3.71 -13.11
C PHE A 104 -4.54 -3.18 -14.49
N GLY A 105 -3.36 -3.52 -14.96
CA GLY A 105 -2.84 -3.11 -16.27
C GLY A 105 -2.10 -1.78 -16.28
N ARG A 106 -1.45 -1.41 -15.17
CA ARG A 106 -0.57 -0.25 -15.10
C ARG A 106 0.84 -0.62 -14.62
N PRO A 107 1.89 0.10 -15.04
CA PRO A 107 3.23 -0.15 -14.53
C PRO A 107 3.32 0.15 -13.03
N ASN A 108 4.06 -0.67 -12.31
CA ASN A 108 4.52 -0.40 -10.96
C ASN A 108 5.99 0.01 -11.00
N LEU A 109 6.26 1.26 -10.69
CA LEU A 109 7.62 1.78 -10.64
C LEU A 109 8.25 1.40 -9.30
N GLY A 110 9.50 0.99 -9.31
CA GLY A 110 10.26 0.83 -8.07
C GLY A 110 10.39 2.19 -7.38
N GLY A 111 10.03 2.25 -6.11
CA GLY A 111 10.17 3.45 -5.31
C GLY A 111 11.50 3.44 -4.57
N TYR A 112 11.49 2.90 -3.37
CA TYR A 112 12.72 2.76 -2.59
C TYR A 112 12.69 1.49 -1.73
N PHE A 113 13.90 1.04 -1.40
CA PHE A 113 14.13 -0.04 -0.43
C PHE A 113 15.10 0.49 0.62
N ARG A 114 14.69 0.49 1.87
CA ARG A 114 15.49 1.07 2.94
C ARG A 114 15.54 0.15 4.14
N VAL A 115 16.75 -0.09 4.61
CA VAL A 115 17.04 -0.78 5.87
C VAL A 115 17.62 0.23 6.84
N PHE A 116 17.08 0.29 8.05
CA PHE A 116 17.64 1.11 9.10
C PHE A 116 17.38 0.51 10.47
N GLU A 117 18.46 0.27 11.19
CA GLU A 117 18.44 -0.09 12.60
C GLU A 117 19.77 0.27 13.25
N GLN A 118 19.73 1.11 14.27
CA GLN A 118 20.93 1.47 15.02
C GLN A 118 20.61 1.93 16.44
N THR A 119 21.62 1.91 17.31
CA THR A 119 21.50 2.49 18.66
C THR A 119 21.90 3.95 18.63
N VAL A 120 20.97 4.82 19.04
CA VAL A 120 21.16 6.26 19.14
C VAL A 120 20.88 6.70 20.56
N ALA A 121 21.84 7.32 21.23
CA ALA A 121 21.72 7.77 22.61
C ALA A 121 21.21 6.67 23.58
N GLY A 122 21.71 5.44 23.44
CA GLY A 122 21.34 4.30 24.27
C GLY A 122 20.00 3.63 23.90
N LEU A 123 19.29 4.15 22.91
CA LEU A 123 18.02 3.59 22.43
C LEU A 123 18.21 2.91 21.07
N ARG A 124 17.75 1.66 20.95
CA ARG A 124 17.68 0.96 19.67
C ARG A 124 16.53 1.52 18.84
N ARG A 125 16.84 2.02 17.66
CA ARG A 125 15.89 2.61 16.71
C ARG A 125 15.97 1.88 15.39
N GLY A 126 14.80 1.61 14.79
CA GLY A 126 14.68 0.91 13.52
C GLY A 126 13.23 0.84 13.07
N TYR A 127 13.03 0.33 11.88
CA TYR A 127 11.69 0.06 11.35
C TYR A 127 11.20 -1.33 11.78
N HIS A 128 11.14 -1.56 13.11
CA HIS A 128 10.64 -2.82 13.67
C HIS A 128 9.16 -3.08 13.34
N LYS A 129 8.36 -2.01 13.24
CA LYS A 129 7.15 -2.01 12.45
C LYS A 129 7.52 -1.48 11.07
N PRO A 130 7.39 -2.29 10.00
CA PRO A 130 7.79 -1.86 8.67
C PRO A 130 6.95 -0.69 8.17
N ILE A 131 7.48 0.04 7.22
CA ILE A 131 6.70 1.00 6.42
C ILE A 131 6.61 0.44 5.01
N MET A 132 5.40 0.30 4.51
CA MET A 132 5.09 0.08 3.11
C MET A 132 4.36 1.31 2.59
N ILE A 133 4.88 1.93 1.56
CA ILE A 133 4.24 3.04 0.85
C ILE A 133 3.68 2.52 -0.46
N ALA A 134 2.40 2.77 -0.68
CA ALA A 134 1.74 2.63 -1.97
C ALA A 134 1.38 4.02 -2.49
N GLY A 135 1.83 4.35 -3.67
CA GLY A 135 1.54 5.62 -4.31
C GLY A 135 1.24 5.45 -5.79
N GLY A 136 0.71 6.48 -6.39
CA GLY A 136 0.38 6.48 -7.81
C GLY A 136 0.25 7.86 -8.40
N LEU A 137 0.26 7.84 -9.71
CA LEU A 137 0.08 8.99 -10.56
C LEU A 137 -0.99 8.69 -11.61
N GLY A 138 -1.92 9.60 -11.80
CA GLY A 138 -2.96 9.50 -12.80
C GLY A 138 -3.34 10.83 -13.43
N ALA A 139 -4.40 10.80 -14.19
CA ALA A 139 -4.94 11.99 -14.84
C ALA A 139 -6.47 11.97 -14.87
N ILE A 140 -7.05 13.14 -14.89
CA ILE A 140 -8.48 13.35 -15.09
C ILE A 140 -8.71 14.54 -16.02
N SER A 141 -9.62 14.40 -16.97
CA SER A 141 -10.02 15.50 -17.84
C SER A 141 -10.76 16.59 -17.04
N ALA A 142 -10.52 17.86 -17.37
CA ALA A 142 -11.05 19.00 -16.62
C ALA A 142 -12.58 19.01 -16.49
N ASP A 143 -13.29 18.52 -17.50
CA ASP A 143 -14.75 18.39 -17.51
C ASP A 143 -15.29 17.26 -16.63
N GLN A 144 -14.42 16.39 -16.13
CA GLN A 144 -14.79 15.22 -15.31
C GLN A 144 -14.47 15.36 -13.82
N VAL A 145 -13.89 16.48 -13.42
CA VAL A 145 -13.48 16.70 -12.02
C VAL A 145 -14.65 16.67 -11.04
N LYS A 146 -15.82 17.23 -11.43
CA LYS A 146 -16.97 17.32 -10.54
C LYS A 146 -17.96 16.19 -10.77
N LYS A 147 -18.48 15.63 -9.67
CA LYS A 147 -19.62 14.72 -9.70
C LYS A 147 -20.84 15.45 -10.26
N GLN A 148 -21.69 14.75 -10.98
CA GLN A 148 -22.95 15.29 -11.50
C GLN A 148 -24.09 14.87 -10.59
N ALA A 149 -25.00 15.80 -10.32
CA ALA A 149 -26.28 15.48 -9.71
C ALA A 149 -27.13 14.68 -10.72
N PHE A 150 -27.93 13.79 -10.22
CA PHE A 150 -28.90 13.01 -11.01
C PHE A 150 -30.32 13.28 -10.49
N GLY A 151 -31.29 13.22 -11.41
CA GLY A 151 -32.67 13.53 -11.11
C GLY A 151 -33.52 12.31 -10.74
N PRO A 152 -34.79 12.51 -10.39
CA PRO A 152 -35.75 11.42 -10.18
C PRO A 152 -35.84 10.52 -11.41
N GLY A 153 -35.94 9.19 -11.16
CA GLY A 153 -35.98 8.17 -12.21
C GLY A 153 -34.64 7.62 -12.65
N THR A 154 -33.53 8.19 -12.16
CA THR A 154 -32.21 7.60 -12.37
C THR A 154 -32.12 6.24 -11.66
N LEU A 155 -31.62 5.25 -12.38
CA LEU A 155 -31.45 3.89 -11.82
C LEU A 155 -30.21 3.86 -10.93
N LEU A 156 -30.38 3.36 -9.71
CA LEU A 156 -29.27 2.97 -8.83
C LEU A 156 -29.01 1.48 -9.03
N VAL A 157 -27.84 1.16 -9.59
CA VAL A 157 -27.44 -0.22 -9.84
C VAL A 157 -26.35 -0.59 -8.83
N GLN A 158 -26.60 -1.64 -8.04
CA GLN A 158 -25.62 -2.23 -7.15
C GLN A 158 -25.01 -3.47 -7.82
N LEU A 159 -23.68 -3.48 -7.92
CA LEU A 159 -22.90 -4.62 -8.41
C LEU A 159 -22.07 -5.19 -7.26
N GLY A 160 -22.09 -6.49 -7.10
CA GLY A 160 -21.34 -7.20 -6.06
C GLY A 160 -22.24 -7.96 -5.09
N GLY A 161 -21.59 -8.69 -4.22
CA GLY A 161 -22.25 -9.46 -3.16
C GLY A 161 -22.53 -8.66 -1.89
N PRO A 162 -23.01 -9.32 -0.82
CA PRO A 162 -23.14 -8.69 0.49
C PRO A 162 -21.75 -8.25 0.99
N GLY A 163 -21.67 -7.05 1.51
CA GLY A 163 -20.45 -6.56 2.16
C GLY A 163 -20.16 -7.34 3.43
N MET A 164 -18.90 -7.67 3.65
CA MET A 164 -18.47 -8.21 4.94
C MET A 164 -18.19 -7.06 5.90
N ARG A 165 -18.50 -7.26 7.18
CA ARG A 165 -18.10 -6.32 8.22
C ARG A 165 -16.61 -6.55 8.49
N ILE A 166 -15.82 -5.54 8.24
CA ILE A 166 -14.45 -5.48 8.76
C ILE A 166 -14.60 -4.99 10.20
N GLY A 167 -14.06 -5.74 11.17
CA GLY A 167 -14.13 -5.37 12.57
C GLY A 167 -13.57 -3.96 12.82
N MET A 168 -14.12 -3.28 13.81
CA MET A 168 -13.67 -1.92 14.18
C MET A 168 -12.19 -1.89 14.61
N GLY A 169 -11.62 -3.04 14.96
CA GLY A 169 -10.20 -3.19 15.31
C GLY A 169 -9.26 -3.12 14.11
N GLY A 170 -9.64 -3.61 12.94
CA GLY A 170 -8.77 -3.69 11.77
C GLY A 170 -8.22 -2.33 11.32
N GLY A 171 -9.05 -1.29 11.33
CA GLY A 171 -8.63 0.08 11.02
C GLY A 171 -7.71 0.69 12.08
N ALA A 172 -7.90 0.35 13.36
CA ALA A 172 -7.07 0.84 14.46
C ALA A 172 -5.71 0.14 14.53
N ALA A 173 -5.63 -1.14 14.17
CA ALA A 173 -4.40 -1.93 14.22
C ALA A 173 -3.27 -1.31 13.39
N SER A 174 -3.56 -0.69 12.27
CA SER A 174 -2.57 -0.02 11.44
C SER A 174 -1.86 1.15 12.14
N SER A 175 -2.53 1.80 13.08
CA SER A 175 -2.00 2.94 13.85
C SER A 175 -1.35 2.55 15.17
N MET A 176 -1.45 1.30 15.59
CA MET A 176 -0.87 0.81 16.84
C MET A 176 0.61 0.44 16.67
N ALA A 177 1.35 0.41 17.75
CA ALA A 177 2.70 -0.15 17.76
C ALA A 177 2.65 -1.66 17.51
N ALA A 178 3.64 -2.17 16.78
CA ALA A 178 3.74 -3.61 16.49
C ALA A 178 3.76 -4.44 17.78
N GLY A 179 2.95 -5.49 17.82
CA GLY A 179 2.87 -6.40 18.96
C GLY A 179 2.01 -5.92 20.13
N THR A 180 1.37 -4.76 20.04
CA THR A 180 0.46 -4.26 21.08
C THR A 180 -0.98 -4.73 20.86
N ASN A 181 -1.29 -5.24 19.68
CA ASN A 181 -2.58 -5.77 19.33
C ASN A 181 -2.70 -7.26 19.67
N THR A 182 -3.91 -7.74 19.93
CA THR A 182 -4.15 -9.18 20.04
C THR A 182 -4.13 -9.80 18.64
N ALA A 183 -3.40 -10.91 18.47
CA ALA A 183 -3.26 -11.56 17.16
C ALA A 183 -4.60 -11.89 16.47
N ALA A 184 -5.66 -12.15 17.23
CA ALA A 184 -6.99 -12.41 16.69
C ALA A 184 -7.60 -11.21 15.96
N LEU A 185 -7.24 -9.96 16.33
CA LEU A 185 -7.75 -8.75 15.70
C LEU A 185 -7.00 -8.38 14.42
N ASP A 186 -5.91 -9.07 14.10
CA ASP A 186 -5.14 -8.82 12.89
C ASP A 186 -5.81 -9.40 11.64
N PHE A 187 -6.77 -10.31 11.84
CA PHE A 187 -7.49 -11.01 10.76
C PHE A 187 -8.98 -10.65 10.68
N ASP A 188 -9.43 -9.70 11.45
CA ASP A 188 -10.83 -9.20 11.43
C ASP A 188 -11.06 -8.13 10.36
#